data_81b14992783c2c0d1e0469a85195c007
#
_entry.id   81b14992783c2c0d1e0469a85195c007
#
_cell.length_a   1.000
_cell.length_b   1.000
_cell.length_c   1.000
_cell.angle_alpha   90.00
_cell.angle_beta   90.00
_cell.angle_gamma   90.00
#
_symmetry.space_group_name_H-M   'P 1'
#
loop_
_entity.id
_entity.type
_entity.pdbx_description
1 polymer ?
#
loop_
_entity_poly.entity_id
_entity_poly.type
_entity_poly.pdbx_seq_one_letter_code
_entity_poly.pdbx_strand_id
1 'polypeptide(L)'
;MAVTKEHITSIVASMMKNCQSTQRQRLVNKYTENDHEKVERLLELHFKYLDKVRTVDEQIEKEKQRMKNRGEDIDDDDEFYIQRLEAGLFTLQLVDYIMLEICATGPSSVKQRVMQILNMRGGSIKSIRSIMREYAGNIGDAKDPEAKEQEQNRILQLVDKF
;
A
#
# COMPACT_ATOMS: atom_id res chain seq x y z
N MET A 1 -20.77 10.00 12.88
CA MET A 1 -20.21 9.14 11.82
C MET A 1 -19.19 8.17 12.40
N ALA A 2 -19.32 6.88 12.11
CA ALA A 2 -18.33 5.90 12.51
C ALA A 2 -17.02 6.14 11.72
N VAL A 3 -15.89 6.10 12.43
CA VAL A 3 -14.56 6.16 11.78
C VAL A 3 -14.29 4.79 11.18
N THR A 4 -14.12 4.73 9.86
CA THR A 4 -13.85 3.47 9.15
C THR A 4 -12.37 3.07 9.27
N LYS A 5 -12.08 1.80 9.00
CA LYS A 5 -10.69 1.30 8.92
C LYS A 5 -9.87 2.05 7.87
N GLU A 6 -10.50 2.43 6.76
CA GLU A 6 -9.91 3.22 5.69
C GLU A 6 -9.47 4.60 6.18
N HIS A 7 -10.32 5.28 6.95
CA HIS A 7 -10.00 6.57 7.55
C HIS A 7 -8.82 6.47 8.53
N ILE A 8 -8.84 5.45 9.39
CA ILE A 8 -7.74 5.20 10.34
C ILE A 8 -6.44 4.94 9.58
N THR A 9 -6.48 4.12 8.54
CA THR A 9 -5.31 3.82 7.70
C THR A 9 -4.73 5.09 7.07
N SER A 10 -5.59 5.96 6.55
CA SER A 10 -5.18 7.24 5.96
C SER A 10 -4.52 8.15 6.98
N ILE A 11 -5.08 8.24 8.19
CA ILE A 11 -4.51 9.04 9.28
C ILE A 11 -3.15 8.51 9.69
N VAL A 12 -3.01 7.20 9.90
CA VAL A 12 -1.75 6.58 10.31
C VAL A 12 -0.68 6.77 9.23
N ALA A 13 -1.01 6.57 7.96
CA ALA A 13 -0.07 6.80 6.86
C ALA A 13 0.41 8.25 6.81
N SER A 14 -0.49 9.20 6.99
CA SER A 14 -0.15 10.63 7.05
C SER A 14 0.76 10.94 8.24
N MET A 15 0.49 10.37 9.40
CA MET A 15 1.35 10.52 10.58
C MET A 15 2.76 9.98 10.33
N MET A 16 2.88 8.82 9.70
CA MET A 16 4.19 8.23 9.38
C MET A 16 4.98 9.07 8.38
N LYS A 17 4.32 9.74 7.46
CA LYS A 17 4.96 10.65 6.49
C LYS A 17 5.44 11.95 7.12
N ASN A 18 4.71 12.47 8.11
CA ASN A 18 4.88 13.83 8.61
C ASN A 18 5.46 13.92 10.03
N CYS A 19 5.31 12.87 10.86
CA CYS A 19 5.89 12.83 12.19
C CYS A 19 7.40 12.52 12.13
N GLN A 20 8.16 13.15 13.02
CA GLN A 20 9.61 12.97 13.08
C GLN A 20 10.06 12.46 14.46
N SER A 21 11.23 11.80 14.48
CA SER A 21 11.93 11.41 15.69
C SER A 21 11.09 10.62 16.70
N THR A 22 10.90 11.17 17.90
CA THR A 22 10.26 10.49 19.03
C THR A 22 8.80 10.12 18.76
N GLN A 23 8.04 10.99 18.12
CA GLN A 23 6.62 10.72 17.83
C GLN A 23 6.47 9.58 16.82
N ARG A 24 7.33 9.55 15.83
CA ARG A 24 7.36 8.46 14.84
C ARG A 24 7.72 7.14 15.51
N GLN A 25 8.71 7.15 16.39
CA GLN A 25 9.12 5.95 17.13
C GLN A 25 7.99 5.43 18.02
N ARG A 26 7.26 6.32 18.69
CA ARG A 26 6.08 5.95 19.49
C ARG A 26 5.01 5.29 18.65
N LEU A 27 4.74 5.82 17.45
CA LEU A 27 3.77 5.27 16.53
C LEU A 27 4.18 3.86 16.09
N VAL A 28 5.43 3.68 15.69
CA VAL A 28 5.97 2.37 15.27
C VAL A 28 5.95 1.36 16.42
N ASN A 29 6.28 1.78 17.63
CA ASN A 29 6.30 0.90 18.79
C ASN A 29 4.92 0.33 19.16
N LYS A 30 3.85 1.00 18.79
CA LYS A 30 2.49 0.47 18.98
C LYS A 30 2.25 -0.85 18.24
N TYR A 31 2.98 -1.11 17.19
CA TYR A 31 2.88 -2.35 16.41
C TYR A 31 3.53 -3.56 17.10
N THR A 32 4.25 -3.35 18.19
CA THR A 32 4.78 -4.43 19.03
C THR A 32 3.88 -4.79 20.21
N GLU A 33 2.90 -3.94 20.53
CA GLU A 33 2.00 -4.13 21.66
C GLU A 33 1.05 -5.32 21.45
N ASN A 34 0.66 -5.98 22.54
CA ASN A 34 -0.30 -7.10 22.52
C ASN A 34 0.09 -8.22 21.54
N ASP A 35 1.34 -8.65 21.59
CA ASP A 35 1.88 -9.71 20.72
C ASP A 35 1.71 -9.39 19.23
N HIS A 36 2.02 -8.16 18.85
CA HIS A 36 1.94 -7.67 17.47
C HIS A 36 0.49 -7.67 16.89
N GLU A 37 -0.50 -7.42 17.73
CA GLU A 37 -1.90 -7.40 17.31
C GLU A 37 -2.15 -6.45 16.13
N LYS A 38 -1.54 -5.25 16.15
CA LYS A 38 -1.71 -4.27 15.07
C LYS A 38 -1.07 -4.72 13.77
N VAL A 39 0.01 -5.48 13.82
CA VAL A 39 0.59 -6.11 12.63
C VAL A 39 -0.38 -7.10 12.02
N GLU A 40 -1.02 -7.94 12.82
CA GLU A 40 -2.03 -8.89 12.35
C GLU A 40 -3.20 -8.19 11.66
N ARG A 41 -3.71 -7.12 12.26
CA ARG A 41 -4.80 -6.32 11.67
C ARG A 41 -4.38 -5.64 10.36
N LEU A 42 -3.15 -5.17 10.29
CA LEU A 42 -2.60 -4.56 9.09
C LEU A 42 -2.56 -5.59 7.93
N LEU A 43 -2.11 -6.81 8.22
CA LEU A 43 -2.09 -7.87 7.21
C LEU A 43 -3.49 -8.31 6.80
N GLU A 44 -4.46 -8.35 7.72
CA GLU A 44 -5.87 -8.60 7.36
C GLU A 44 -6.38 -7.58 6.34
N LEU A 45 -6.08 -6.29 6.57
CA LEU A 45 -6.44 -5.23 5.63
C LEU A 45 -5.72 -5.38 4.29
N HIS A 46 -4.43 -5.72 4.32
CA HIS A 46 -3.66 -5.98 3.11
C HIS A 46 -4.34 -7.04 2.23
N PHE A 47 -4.67 -8.20 2.80
CA PHE A 47 -5.30 -9.29 2.04
C PHE A 47 -6.71 -8.94 1.58
N LYS A 48 -7.49 -8.26 2.42
CA LYS A 48 -8.84 -7.81 2.06
C LYS A 48 -8.83 -6.89 0.83
N TYR A 49 -7.97 -5.87 0.84
CA TYR A 49 -7.91 -4.91 -0.27
C TYR A 49 -7.17 -5.46 -1.49
N LEU A 50 -6.20 -6.34 -1.29
CA LEU A 50 -5.56 -7.05 -2.39
C LEU A 50 -6.57 -7.89 -3.18
N ASP A 51 -7.46 -8.59 -2.50
CA ASP A 51 -8.53 -9.37 -3.14
C ASP A 51 -9.48 -8.47 -3.94
N LYS A 52 -9.85 -7.33 -3.40
CA LYS A 52 -10.70 -6.35 -4.11
C LYS A 52 -10.02 -5.83 -5.39
N VAL A 53 -8.75 -5.49 -5.31
CA VAL A 53 -7.97 -5.01 -6.45
C VAL A 53 -7.82 -6.11 -7.51
N ARG A 54 -7.52 -7.34 -7.10
CA ARG A 54 -7.42 -8.47 -8.02
C ARG A 54 -8.72 -8.72 -8.79
N THR A 55 -9.86 -8.64 -8.11
CA THR A 55 -11.16 -8.80 -8.75
C THR A 55 -11.38 -7.75 -9.84
N VAL A 56 -11.06 -6.50 -9.56
CA VAL A 56 -11.18 -5.41 -10.54
C VAL A 56 -10.16 -5.56 -11.67
N ASP A 57 -8.93 -5.96 -11.36
CA ASP A 57 -7.91 -6.22 -12.38
C ASP A 57 -8.35 -7.29 -13.37
N GLU A 58 -8.99 -8.36 -12.91
CA GLU A 58 -9.57 -9.39 -13.78
C GLU A 58 -10.68 -8.83 -14.68
N GLN A 59 -11.55 -7.98 -14.13
CA GLN A 59 -12.61 -7.32 -14.92
C GLN A 59 -12.02 -6.37 -15.96
N ILE A 60 -11.00 -5.62 -15.63
CA ILE A 60 -10.29 -4.71 -16.54
C ILE A 60 -9.64 -5.50 -17.68
N GLU A 61 -8.99 -6.62 -17.37
CA GLU A 61 -8.37 -7.47 -18.40
C GLU A 61 -9.42 -8.03 -19.37
N LYS A 62 -10.58 -8.45 -18.87
CA LYS A 62 -11.68 -8.89 -19.71
C LYS A 62 -12.20 -7.77 -20.61
N GLU A 63 -12.32 -6.55 -20.08
CA GLU A 63 -12.76 -5.40 -20.87
C GLU A 63 -11.74 -5.02 -21.94
N LYS A 64 -10.44 -5.00 -21.60
CA LYS A 64 -9.38 -4.78 -22.58
C LYS A 64 -9.41 -5.80 -23.70
N GLN A 65 -9.65 -7.07 -23.37
CA GLN A 65 -9.76 -8.13 -24.36
C GLN A 65 -10.97 -7.93 -25.27
N ARG A 66 -12.13 -7.50 -24.74
CA ARG A 66 -13.30 -7.16 -25.53
C ARG A 66 -13.04 -5.99 -26.48
N MET A 67 -12.41 -4.92 -25.98
CA MET A 67 -12.04 -3.76 -26.79
C MET A 67 -11.11 -4.16 -27.93
N LYS A 68 -10.12 -4.98 -27.64
CA LYS A 68 -9.17 -5.49 -28.63
C LYS A 68 -9.90 -6.32 -29.71
N ASN A 69 -10.85 -7.17 -29.32
CA ASN A 69 -11.63 -7.99 -30.24
C ASN A 69 -12.54 -7.15 -31.15
N ARG A 70 -12.97 -5.96 -30.70
CA ARG A 70 -13.75 -5.00 -31.49
C ARG A 70 -12.89 -4.07 -32.34
N GLY A 71 -11.56 -4.18 -32.25
CA GLY A 71 -10.62 -3.28 -32.94
C GLY A 71 -10.58 -1.87 -32.36
N GLU A 72 -11.02 -1.69 -31.12
CA GLU A 72 -10.98 -0.42 -30.41
C GLU A 72 -9.58 -0.17 -29.85
N ASP A 73 -9.18 1.11 -29.81
CA ASP A 73 -7.92 1.51 -29.21
C ASP A 73 -8.01 1.44 -27.69
N ILE A 74 -7.01 0.81 -27.04
CA ILE A 74 -6.95 0.68 -25.58
C ILE A 74 -6.09 1.82 -25.04
N ASP A 75 -6.61 3.04 -25.02
CA ASP A 75 -5.89 4.24 -24.58
C ASP A 75 -6.47 4.84 -23.29
N ASP A 76 -7.08 4.00 -22.44
CA ASP A 76 -7.73 4.43 -21.20
C ASP A 76 -7.02 3.93 -19.94
N ASP A 77 -5.68 3.85 -19.95
CA ASP A 77 -4.91 3.39 -18.80
C ASP A 77 -5.16 4.25 -17.54
N ASP A 78 -5.35 5.57 -17.73
CA ASP A 78 -5.65 6.49 -16.62
C ASP A 78 -7.04 6.21 -16.01
N GLU A 79 -8.04 5.94 -16.84
CA GLU A 79 -9.39 5.59 -16.37
C GLU A 79 -9.39 4.26 -15.64
N PHE A 80 -8.70 3.26 -16.16
CA PHE A 80 -8.55 1.96 -15.51
C PHE A 80 -7.82 2.10 -14.17
N TYR A 81 -6.79 2.94 -14.10
CA TYR A 81 -6.11 3.20 -12.85
C TYR A 81 -7.03 3.85 -11.80
N ILE A 82 -7.87 4.81 -12.19
CA ILE A 82 -8.87 5.41 -11.31
C ILE A 82 -9.86 4.36 -10.81
N GLN A 83 -10.35 3.47 -11.67
CA GLN A 83 -11.22 2.37 -11.26
C GLN A 83 -10.55 1.48 -10.21
N ARG A 84 -9.28 1.17 -10.38
CA ARG A 84 -8.50 0.38 -9.41
C ARG A 84 -8.36 1.10 -8.07
N LEU A 85 -8.07 2.41 -8.09
CA LEU A 85 -7.98 3.22 -6.88
C LEU A 85 -9.28 3.21 -6.10
N GLU A 86 -10.40 3.43 -6.77
CA GLU A 86 -11.74 3.46 -6.15
C GLU A 86 -12.17 2.09 -5.63
N ALA A 87 -11.75 1.03 -6.28
CA ALA A 87 -12.07 -0.34 -5.88
C ALA A 87 -11.35 -0.81 -4.62
N GLY A 88 -10.27 -0.14 -4.23
CA GLY A 88 -9.51 -0.48 -3.03
C GLY A 88 -8.00 -0.29 -3.14
N LEU A 89 -7.46 -0.01 -4.32
CA LEU A 89 -6.02 0.19 -4.49
C LEU A 89 -5.50 1.36 -3.66
N PHE A 90 -6.26 2.45 -3.55
CA PHE A 90 -5.86 3.60 -2.73
C PHE A 90 -5.59 3.18 -1.28
N THR A 91 -6.52 2.44 -0.67
CA THR A 91 -6.36 1.94 0.70
C THR A 91 -5.24 0.91 0.79
N LEU A 92 -5.13 0.00 -0.19
CA LEU A 92 -4.06 -1.00 -0.24
C LEU A 92 -2.67 -0.35 -0.27
N GLN A 93 -2.50 0.69 -1.06
CA GLN A 93 -1.25 1.45 -1.13
C GLN A 93 -0.86 2.03 0.23
N LEU A 94 -1.83 2.58 0.97
CA LEU A 94 -1.57 3.14 2.30
C LEU A 94 -1.26 2.05 3.33
N VAL A 95 -1.97 0.93 3.29
CA VAL A 95 -1.70 -0.24 4.16
C VAL A 95 -0.29 -0.76 3.91
N ASP A 96 0.08 -0.95 2.65
CA ASP A 96 1.40 -1.47 2.29
C ASP A 96 2.51 -0.46 2.61
N TYR A 97 2.25 0.83 2.46
CA TYR A 97 3.17 1.89 2.88
C TYR A 97 3.47 1.81 4.40
N ILE A 98 2.43 1.69 5.22
CA ILE A 98 2.58 1.53 6.67
C ILE A 98 3.42 0.28 6.98
N MET A 99 3.16 -0.80 6.27
CA MET A 99 3.90 -2.06 6.43
C MET A 99 5.40 -1.88 6.16
N LEU A 100 5.76 -1.20 5.07
CA LEU A 100 7.15 -0.90 4.75
C LEU A 100 7.81 -0.05 5.84
N GLU A 101 7.11 0.98 6.32
CA GLU A 101 7.64 1.88 7.35
C GLU A 101 7.89 1.16 8.68
N ILE A 102 6.94 0.36 9.16
CA ILE A 102 7.13 -0.37 10.44
C ILE A 102 8.21 -1.45 10.33
N CYS A 103 8.38 -2.06 9.17
CA CYS A 103 9.43 -3.05 8.95
C CYS A 103 10.81 -2.38 8.86
N ALA A 104 10.90 -1.18 8.28
CA ALA A 104 12.16 -0.46 8.11
C ALA A 104 12.64 0.23 9.39
N THR A 105 11.72 0.76 10.20
CA THR A 105 12.03 1.61 11.35
C THR A 105 11.73 0.97 12.70
N GLY A 106 10.95 -0.11 12.70
CA GLY A 106 10.60 -0.84 13.93
C GLY A 106 11.61 -1.90 14.30
N PRO A 107 11.38 -2.57 15.44
CA PRO A 107 12.19 -3.72 15.83
C PRO A 107 12.12 -4.85 14.82
N SER A 108 13.16 -5.69 14.77
CA SER A 108 13.20 -6.84 13.85
C SER A 108 12.04 -7.82 14.04
N SER A 109 11.46 -7.87 15.23
CA SER A 109 10.28 -8.70 15.54
C SER A 109 9.06 -8.34 14.70
N VAL A 110 8.90 -7.06 14.35
CA VAL A 110 7.80 -6.59 13.48
C VAL A 110 7.94 -7.19 12.08
N LYS A 111 9.12 -7.09 11.49
CA LYS A 111 9.38 -7.68 10.16
C LYS A 111 9.22 -9.20 10.17
N GLN A 112 9.73 -9.86 11.20
CA GLN A 112 9.57 -11.31 11.36
C GLN A 112 8.09 -11.71 11.41
N ARG A 113 7.27 -10.96 12.15
CA ARG A 113 5.84 -11.23 12.25
C ARG A 113 5.13 -11.01 10.91
N VAL A 114 5.45 -9.93 10.19
CA VAL A 114 4.93 -9.66 8.84
C VAL A 114 5.25 -10.83 7.91
N MET A 115 6.50 -11.27 7.88
CA MET A 115 6.92 -12.39 7.01
C MET A 115 6.22 -13.70 7.39
N GLN A 116 6.06 -13.97 8.68
CA GLN A 116 5.37 -15.15 9.16
C GLN A 116 3.92 -15.18 8.68
N ILE A 117 3.19 -14.07 8.82
CA ILE A 117 1.78 -13.99 8.39
C ILE A 117 1.68 -14.10 6.87
N LEU A 118 2.55 -13.43 6.12
CA LEU A 118 2.58 -13.54 4.66
C LEU A 118 2.77 -15.00 4.22
N ASN A 119 3.74 -15.70 4.82
CA ASN A 119 4.00 -17.11 4.51
C ASN A 119 2.81 -18.01 4.86
N MET A 120 2.20 -17.80 6.02
CA MET A 120 1.05 -18.60 6.47
C MET A 120 -0.17 -18.45 5.57
N ARG A 121 -0.37 -17.26 5.00
CA ARG A 121 -1.55 -16.94 4.16
C ARG A 121 -1.26 -16.99 2.66
N GLY A 122 -0.09 -17.45 2.26
CA GLY A 122 0.29 -17.54 0.87
C GLY A 122 0.49 -16.18 0.18
N GLY A 123 0.80 -15.17 0.98
CA GLY A 123 1.11 -13.84 0.47
C GLY A 123 2.53 -13.72 -0.09
N SER A 124 2.84 -12.59 -0.69
CA SER A 124 4.11 -12.38 -1.39
C SER A 124 4.69 -10.99 -1.14
N ILE A 125 5.96 -10.96 -0.80
CA ILE A 125 6.76 -9.72 -0.74
C ILE A 125 6.76 -9.02 -2.11
N LYS A 126 6.80 -9.80 -3.18
CA LYS A 126 6.76 -9.30 -4.56
C LYS A 126 5.52 -8.44 -4.82
N SER A 127 4.35 -8.89 -4.35
CA SER A 127 3.10 -8.14 -4.51
C SER A 127 3.17 -6.77 -3.83
N ILE A 128 3.68 -6.72 -2.61
CA ILE A 128 3.82 -5.48 -1.84
C ILE A 128 4.80 -4.54 -2.54
N ARG A 129 5.94 -5.03 -2.98
CA ARG A 129 6.93 -4.24 -3.72
C ARG A 129 6.36 -3.67 -5.01
N SER A 130 5.63 -4.48 -5.77
CA SER A 130 4.98 -4.07 -7.02
C SER A 130 3.97 -2.95 -6.79
N ILE A 131 3.11 -3.10 -5.79
CA ILE A 131 2.11 -2.11 -5.40
C ILE A 131 2.78 -0.78 -5.02
N MET A 132 3.85 -0.84 -4.25
CA MET A 132 4.53 0.36 -3.78
C MET A 132 5.37 1.04 -4.86
N ARG A 133 5.93 0.30 -5.80
CA ARG A 133 6.60 0.89 -6.98
C ARG A 133 5.59 1.62 -7.87
N GLU A 134 4.43 1.02 -8.10
CA GLU A 134 3.33 1.67 -8.83
C GLU A 134 2.87 2.94 -8.11
N TYR A 135 2.70 2.89 -6.79
CA TYR A 135 2.36 4.06 -5.98
C TYR A 135 3.39 5.18 -6.13
N ALA A 136 4.68 4.86 -6.04
CA ALA A 136 5.75 5.84 -6.21
C ALA A 136 5.71 6.48 -7.60
N GLY A 137 5.41 5.71 -8.64
CA GLY A 137 5.32 6.20 -10.01
C GLY A 137 4.09 7.07 -10.30
N ASN A 138 3.07 7.03 -9.45
CA ASN A 138 1.80 7.74 -9.64
C ASN A 138 1.54 8.82 -8.59
N ILE A 139 2.55 9.31 -7.91
CA ILE A 139 2.43 10.44 -7.00
C ILE A 139 2.02 11.69 -7.80
N GLY A 140 0.92 12.33 -7.37
CA GLY A 140 0.36 13.46 -8.08
C GLY A 140 1.25 14.70 -8.11
N ASP A 141 0.98 15.58 -9.07
CA ASP A 141 1.73 16.83 -9.30
C ASP A 141 1.30 17.98 -8.37
N ALA A 142 0.45 17.70 -7.37
CA ALA A 142 -0.01 18.70 -6.40
C ALA A 142 1.10 19.22 -5.48
N LYS A 143 2.21 18.49 -5.39
CA LYS A 143 3.42 18.90 -4.65
C LYS A 143 4.41 19.55 -5.61
N ASP A 144 5.32 20.39 -5.07
CA ASP A 144 6.41 20.89 -5.88
C ASP A 144 7.30 19.72 -6.37
N PRO A 145 8.00 19.87 -7.52
CA PRO A 145 8.77 18.76 -8.11
C PRO A 145 9.83 18.16 -7.18
N GLU A 146 10.45 18.98 -6.34
CA GLU A 146 11.47 18.52 -5.40
C GLU A 146 10.86 17.65 -4.28
N ALA A 147 9.74 18.08 -3.71
CA ALA A 147 9.02 17.32 -2.69
C ALA A 147 8.49 15.99 -3.26
N LYS A 148 8.00 16.00 -4.49
CA LYS A 148 7.58 14.79 -5.20
C LYS A 148 8.73 13.81 -5.37
N GLU A 149 9.88 14.27 -5.83
CA GLU A 149 11.06 13.44 -6.02
C GLU A 149 11.55 12.85 -4.70
N GLN A 150 11.58 13.64 -3.63
CA GLN A 150 11.96 13.17 -2.31
C GLN A 150 11.03 12.07 -1.80
N GLU A 151 9.73 12.22 -1.98
CA GLU A 151 8.75 11.21 -1.59
C GLU A 151 8.91 9.92 -2.40
N GLN A 152 9.07 10.04 -3.73
CA GLN A 152 9.33 8.89 -4.60
C GLN A 152 10.59 8.13 -4.17
N ASN A 153 11.68 8.84 -3.94
CA ASN A 153 12.96 8.25 -3.54
C ASN A 153 12.84 7.56 -2.17
N ARG A 154 12.14 8.16 -1.23
CA ARG A 154 11.90 7.57 0.09
C ARG A 154 11.15 6.24 -0.03
N ILE A 155 10.08 6.20 -0.81
CA ILE A 155 9.29 4.99 -1.02
C ILE A 155 10.12 3.90 -1.69
N LEU A 156 10.89 4.25 -2.72
CA LEU A 156 11.75 3.29 -3.41
C LEU A 156 12.84 2.74 -2.51
N GLN A 157 13.41 3.56 -1.63
CA GLN A 157 14.36 3.10 -0.61
C GLN A 157 13.72 2.10 0.36
N LEU A 158 12.49 2.36 0.80
CA LEU A 158 11.74 1.43 1.66
C LEU A 158 11.48 0.10 0.95
N VAL A 159 11.13 0.14 -0.34
CA VAL A 159 10.94 -1.05 -1.15
C VAL A 159 12.21 -1.88 -1.24
N ASP A 160 13.34 -1.23 -1.47
CA ASP A 160 14.64 -1.92 -1.62
C ASP A 160 15.11 -2.59 -0.32
N LYS A 161 14.73 -2.02 0.84
CA LYS A 161 15.05 -2.60 2.15
C LYS A 161 14.10 -3.73 2.57
N PHE A 162 12.95 -3.81 1.95
CA PHE A 162 11.92 -4.79 2.28
C PHE A 162 12.16 -6.13 1.59
#